data_f093fffc02852249e1138717d0345811
#
_entry.id   f093fffc02852249e1138717d0345811
#
_cell.length_a   1.000
_cell.length_b   1.000
_cell.length_c   1.000
_cell.angle_alpha   90.00
_cell.angle_beta   90.00
_cell.angle_gamma   90.00
#
_symmetry.space_group_name_H-M   'P 1'
#
loop_
_entity.id
_entity.type
_entity.pdbx_description
1 polymer ?
#
loop_
_entity_poly.entity_id
_entity_poly.type
_entity_poly.pdbx_seq_one_letter_code
_entity_poly.pdbx_strand_id
1 'polypeptide(L)'
;MEALAQLRREISVPIAIGETAVGRRQVLPLLENGAVDYLTIDISWTGGLTEARKIASLADLFAVPVAPHDCTGPVALAISTHFSLSQRNGFLQETVRAFINTWYGDFTDGMPKIENGRISISDADGHGVTLQPWVRSSDEVIVRTSQAQ
;
A
#
# COMPACT_ATOMS: atom_id res chain seq x y z
N MET A 1 11.91 -4.43 18.49
CA MET A 1 12.52 -5.05 17.31
C MET A 1 13.12 -6.41 17.59
N GLU A 2 13.95 -6.56 18.65
CA GLU A 2 14.57 -7.86 19.02
C GLU A 2 13.57 -9.01 19.19
N ALA A 3 12.45 -8.78 19.88
CA ALA A 3 11.42 -9.81 20.08
C ALA A 3 10.80 -10.30 18.77
N LEU A 4 10.60 -9.41 17.80
CA LEU A 4 10.10 -9.76 16.45
C LEU A 4 11.15 -10.56 15.67
N ALA A 5 12.40 -10.14 15.73
CA ALA A 5 13.49 -10.86 15.09
C ALA A 5 13.70 -12.25 15.72
N GLN A 6 13.53 -12.37 17.05
CA GLN A 6 13.55 -13.64 17.74
C GLN A 6 12.36 -14.51 17.29
N LEU A 7 11.14 -13.99 17.31
CA LEU A 7 9.95 -14.71 16.84
C LEU A 7 10.14 -15.24 15.43
N ARG A 8 10.62 -14.40 14.50
CA ARG A 8 10.89 -14.81 13.12
C ARG A 8 11.84 -16.00 13.03
N ARG A 9 12.87 -16.07 13.88
CA ARG A 9 13.82 -17.20 13.92
C ARG A 9 13.23 -18.49 14.49
N GLU A 10 12.22 -18.38 15.36
CA GLU A 10 11.64 -19.51 16.08
C GLU A 10 10.42 -20.14 15.38
N ILE A 11 9.83 -19.44 14.41
CA ILE A 11 8.65 -19.93 13.67
C ILE A 11 8.98 -20.23 12.20
N SER A 12 8.22 -21.14 11.62
CA SER A 12 8.34 -21.52 10.20
C SER A 12 7.43 -20.70 9.28
N VAL A 13 6.53 -19.88 9.83
CA VAL A 13 5.61 -19.03 9.07
C VAL A 13 6.29 -17.69 8.79
N PRO A 14 6.32 -17.22 7.53
CA PRO A 14 6.88 -15.91 7.22
C PRO A 14 6.12 -14.78 7.90
N ILE A 15 6.86 -13.76 8.37
CA ILE A 15 6.30 -12.58 9.03
C ILE A 15 6.16 -11.44 8.01
N ALA A 16 4.94 -10.93 7.88
CA ALA A 16 4.62 -9.72 7.13
C ALA A 16 4.19 -8.62 8.11
N ILE A 17 4.86 -7.45 8.07
CA ILE A 17 4.60 -6.33 8.99
C ILE A 17 5.05 -5.00 8.36
N GLY A 18 4.52 -3.88 8.83
CA GLY A 18 5.00 -2.55 8.46
C GLY A 18 3.92 -1.55 8.09
N GLU A 19 2.63 -1.92 8.12
CA GLU A 19 1.53 -1.07 7.70
C GLU A 19 1.45 0.24 8.51
N THR A 20 1.76 0.18 9.80
CA THR A 20 1.77 1.36 10.68
C THR A 20 3.12 2.09 10.73
N ALA A 21 4.13 1.61 10.01
CA ALA A 21 5.44 2.25 10.00
C ALA A 21 5.45 3.54 9.16
N VAL A 22 5.76 4.65 9.80
CA VAL A 22 5.80 5.97 9.15
C VAL A 22 7.24 6.32 8.76
N GLY A 23 7.48 6.30 7.45
CA GLY A 23 8.75 6.67 6.87
C GLY A 23 9.90 5.68 7.11
N ARG A 24 11.01 5.91 6.41
CA ARG A 24 12.20 5.05 6.43
C ARG A 24 12.81 4.85 7.82
N ARG A 25 12.69 5.84 8.70
CA ARG A 25 13.28 5.77 10.05
C ARG A 25 12.63 4.69 10.92
N GLN A 26 11.34 4.42 10.71
CA GLN A 26 10.64 3.34 11.43
C GLN A 26 10.80 1.98 10.75
N VAL A 27 10.98 1.98 9.43
CA VAL A 27 11.19 0.75 8.65
C VAL A 27 12.62 0.20 8.81
N LEU A 28 13.64 1.06 8.83
CA LEU A 28 15.04 0.64 8.88
C LEU A 28 15.34 -0.36 10.01
N PRO A 29 14.90 -0.15 11.27
CA PRO A 29 15.15 -1.11 12.33
C PRO A 29 14.50 -2.50 12.11
N LEU A 30 13.38 -2.58 11.36
CA LEU A 30 12.76 -3.86 10.99
C LEU A 30 13.68 -4.65 10.06
N LEU A 31 14.31 -3.97 9.12
CA LEU A 31 15.21 -4.56 8.13
C LEU A 31 16.54 -4.95 8.76
N GLU A 32 17.19 -4.04 9.49
CA GLU A 32 18.50 -4.25 10.13
C GLU A 32 18.49 -5.42 11.12
N ASN A 33 17.39 -5.59 11.86
CA ASN A 33 17.27 -6.70 12.81
C ASN A 33 16.78 -8.01 12.15
N GLY A 34 16.49 -8.00 10.84
CA GLY A 34 15.93 -9.15 10.16
C GLY A 34 14.59 -9.59 10.78
N ALA A 35 13.73 -8.63 11.10
CA ALA A 35 12.49 -8.87 11.84
C ALA A 35 11.30 -9.23 10.95
N VAL A 36 11.44 -9.14 9.62
CA VAL A 36 10.35 -9.33 8.66
C VAL A 36 10.80 -10.16 7.45
N ASP A 37 9.86 -10.90 6.87
CA ASP A 37 10.04 -11.57 5.58
C ASP A 37 9.41 -10.77 4.45
N TYR A 38 8.32 -10.06 4.72
CA TYR A 38 7.62 -9.18 3.80
C TYR A 38 7.31 -7.84 4.47
N LEU A 39 7.58 -6.75 3.76
CA LEU A 39 7.27 -5.42 4.27
C LEU A 39 5.93 -4.94 3.71
N THR A 40 4.95 -4.70 4.61
CA THR A 40 3.56 -4.36 4.25
C THR A 40 3.24 -2.89 4.48
N ILE A 41 4.07 -1.97 3.97
CA ILE A 41 3.83 -0.53 4.14
C ILE A 41 2.51 -0.09 3.53
N ASP A 42 1.80 0.82 4.20
CA ASP A 42 0.68 1.54 3.62
C ASP A 42 1.15 2.85 2.95
N ILE A 43 0.83 3.03 1.67
CA ILE A 43 1.28 4.19 0.88
C ILE A 43 0.79 5.51 1.48
N SER A 44 -0.45 5.53 2.00
CA SER A 44 -1.04 6.74 2.57
C SER A 44 -0.43 7.09 3.94
N TRP A 45 -0.17 6.07 4.76
CA TRP A 45 0.34 6.27 6.13
C TRP A 45 1.85 6.46 6.18
N THR A 46 2.59 5.83 5.28
CA THR A 46 4.07 5.91 5.31
C THR A 46 4.63 7.25 4.84
N GLY A 47 3.79 8.14 4.30
CA GLY A 47 4.21 9.47 3.82
C GLY A 47 4.09 9.67 2.31
N GLY A 48 3.26 8.86 1.65
CA GLY A 48 2.96 8.95 0.22
C GLY A 48 3.93 8.18 -0.68
N LEU A 49 3.65 8.20 -1.97
CA LEU A 49 4.36 7.43 -2.99
C LEU A 49 5.88 7.68 -3.02
N THR A 50 6.29 8.92 -2.83
CA THR A 50 7.73 9.27 -2.84
C THR A 50 8.50 8.60 -1.72
N GLU A 51 7.93 8.57 -0.51
CA GLU A 51 8.55 7.91 0.63
C GLU A 51 8.48 6.39 0.50
N ALA A 52 7.34 5.85 0.04
CA ALA A 52 7.18 4.42 -0.22
C ALA A 52 8.23 3.87 -1.20
N ARG A 53 8.54 4.59 -2.29
CA ARG A 53 9.59 4.20 -3.24
C ARG A 53 10.99 4.15 -2.59
N LYS A 54 11.28 5.11 -1.70
CA LYS A 54 12.55 5.10 -0.96
C LYS A 54 12.61 3.93 0.03
N ILE A 55 11.48 3.59 0.64
CA ILE A 55 11.37 2.42 1.52
C ILE A 55 11.56 1.13 0.72
N ALA A 56 10.93 1.00 -0.44
CA ALA A 56 11.11 -0.17 -1.30
C ALA A 56 12.58 -0.36 -1.72
N SER A 57 13.25 0.73 -2.12
CA SER A 57 14.69 0.69 -2.45
C SER A 57 15.55 0.30 -1.24
N LEU A 58 15.18 0.76 -0.05
CA LEU A 58 15.86 0.36 1.19
C LEU A 58 15.64 -1.12 1.48
N ALA A 59 14.40 -1.62 1.37
CA ALA A 59 14.06 -3.02 1.56
C ALA A 59 14.77 -3.95 0.56
N ASP A 60 14.95 -3.49 -0.70
CA ASP A 60 15.69 -4.23 -1.73
C ASP A 60 17.16 -4.48 -1.34
N LEU A 61 17.81 -3.54 -0.65
CA LEU A 61 19.18 -3.74 -0.11
C LEU A 61 19.25 -4.90 0.90
N PHE A 62 18.18 -5.17 1.61
CA PHE A 62 18.05 -6.26 2.57
C PHE A 62 17.40 -7.53 1.97
N ALA A 63 17.18 -7.55 0.65
CA ALA A 63 16.46 -8.61 -0.05
C ALA A 63 15.07 -8.90 0.53
N VAL A 64 14.39 -7.88 1.07
CA VAL A 64 13.04 -7.97 1.61
C VAL A 64 12.04 -7.48 0.55
N PRO A 65 11.11 -8.33 0.11
CA PRO A 65 10.06 -7.94 -0.81
C PRO A 65 9.02 -7.05 -0.13
N VAL A 66 8.34 -6.21 -0.94
CA VAL A 66 7.27 -5.34 -0.49
C VAL A 66 5.91 -5.88 -0.95
N ALA A 67 4.94 -5.87 -0.04
CA ALA A 67 3.55 -6.26 -0.26
C ALA A 67 2.65 -5.19 0.37
N PRO A 68 2.33 -4.10 -0.35
CA PRO A 68 1.64 -2.95 0.23
C PRO A 68 0.29 -3.28 0.83
N HIS A 69 0.05 -2.72 2.01
CA HIS A 69 -1.20 -2.81 2.75
C HIS A 69 -2.35 -2.08 2.05
N ASP A 70 -3.57 -2.63 2.12
CA ASP A 70 -4.80 -2.02 1.62
C ASP A 70 -5.92 -2.01 2.67
N CYS A 71 -6.28 -0.83 3.15
CA CYS A 71 -7.54 -0.59 3.86
C CYS A 71 -7.92 0.90 3.85
N THR A 72 -7.16 1.74 3.15
CA THR A 72 -7.24 3.20 3.24
C THR A 72 -8.06 3.83 2.11
N GLY A 73 -8.63 3.03 1.23
CA GLY A 73 -9.59 3.49 0.23
C GLY A 73 -9.22 3.17 -1.22
N PRO A 74 -10.18 3.38 -2.14
CA PRO A 74 -10.04 2.95 -3.53
C PRO A 74 -8.88 3.63 -4.28
N VAL A 75 -8.66 4.91 -4.02
CA VAL A 75 -7.53 5.65 -4.64
C VAL A 75 -6.19 5.15 -4.10
N ALA A 76 -6.12 4.82 -2.80
CA ALA A 76 -4.92 4.25 -2.20
C ALA A 76 -4.59 2.89 -2.82
N LEU A 77 -5.58 2.02 -3.02
CA LEU A 77 -5.39 0.73 -3.69
C LEU A 77 -4.87 0.90 -5.12
N ALA A 78 -5.41 1.84 -5.89
CA ALA A 78 -4.94 2.10 -7.25
C ALA A 78 -3.47 2.54 -7.27
N ILE A 79 -3.11 3.52 -6.43
CA ILE A 79 -1.72 4.00 -6.31
C ILE A 79 -0.78 2.88 -5.82
N SER A 80 -1.23 2.09 -4.85
CA SER A 80 -0.50 0.94 -4.31
C SER A 80 -0.23 -0.12 -5.38
N THR A 81 -1.21 -0.36 -6.26
CA THR A 81 -1.06 -1.30 -7.38
C THR A 81 0.00 -0.81 -8.37
N HIS A 82 -0.05 0.47 -8.78
CA HIS A 82 1.00 1.07 -9.62
C HIS A 82 2.38 0.99 -8.96
N PHE A 83 2.44 1.29 -7.67
CA PHE A 83 3.67 1.16 -6.90
C PHE A 83 4.20 -0.27 -6.94
N SER A 84 3.38 -1.28 -6.60
CA SER A 84 3.79 -2.70 -6.59
C SER A 84 4.34 -3.15 -7.94
N LEU A 85 3.67 -2.77 -9.03
CA LEU A 85 4.11 -3.10 -10.40
C LEU A 85 5.41 -2.40 -10.81
N SER A 86 5.71 -1.25 -10.22
CA SER A 86 6.90 -0.45 -10.55
C SER A 86 8.14 -0.80 -9.73
N GLN A 87 8.00 -1.55 -8.64
CA GLN A 87 9.12 -1.91 -7.79
C GLN A 87 9.71 -3.26 -8.19
N ARG A 88 11.05 -3.35 -8.22
CA ARG A 88 11.77 -4.59 -8.52
C ARG A 88 11.47 -5.69 -7.49
N ASN A 89 11.35 -5.32 -6.23
CA ASN A 89 11.03 -6.18 -5.11
C ASN A 89 9.54 -6.17 -4.74
N GLY A 90 8.65 -5.69 -5.63
CA GLY A 90 7.21 -5.84 -5.50
C GLY A 90 6.81 -7.30 -5.58
N PHE A 91 6.04 -7.78 -4.59
CA PHE A 91 5.69 -9.20 -4.49
C PHE A 91 4.18 -9.45 -4.65
N LEU A 92 3.38 -8.87 -3.75
CA LEU A 92 1.92 -8.98 -3.75
C LEU A 92 1.31 -7.61 -3.53
N GLN A 93 0.06 -7.44 -3.96
CA GLN A 93 -0.79 -6.32 -3.54
C GLN A 93 -1.89 -6.88 -2.64
N GLU A 94 -1.91 -6.46 -1.39
CA GLU A 94 -3.03 -6.75 -0.50
C GLU A 94 -4.30 -6.07 -1.00
N THR A 95 -5.44 -6.74 -0.80
CA THR A 95 -6.75 -6.20 -1.14
C THR A 95 -7.78 -6.59 -0.09
N VAL A 96 -8.59 -5.64 0.35
CA VAL A 96 -9.72 -5.92 1.24
C VAL A 96 -10.93 -6.32 0.40
N ARG A 97 -11.13 -7.62 0.24
CA ARG A 97 -12.21 -8.18 -0.57
C ARG A 97 -13.59 -7.61 -0.23
N ALA A 98 -13.87 -7.40 1.04
CA ALA A 98 -15.13 -6.82 1.48
C ALA A 98 -15.34 -5.43 0.87
N PHE A 99 -14.34 -4.56 0.91
CA PHE A 99 -14.43 -3.18 0.41
C PHE A 99 -14.56 -3.12 -1.11
N ILE A 100 -13.80 -3.95 -1.82
CA ILE A 100 -13.85 -4.02 -3.28
C ILE A 100 -15.22 -4.49 -3.77
N ASN A 101 -15.82 -5.48 -3.10
CA ASN A 101 -17.10 -6.05 -3.51
C ASN A 101 -18.31 -5.23 -3.03
N THR A 102 -18.11 -4.21 -2.21
CA THR A 102 -19.20 -3.40 -1.66
C THR A 102 -19.11 -1.95 -2.08
N TRP A 103 -18.26 -1.14 -1.43
CA TRP A 103 -18.34 0.31 -1.52
C TRP A 103 -17.25 1.00 -2.34
N TYR A 104 -16.12 0.36 -2.64
CA TYR A 104 -15.08 1.00 -3.44
C TYR A 104 -15.61 1.47 -4.80
N GLY A 105 -16.38 0.60 -5.48
CA GLY A 105 -17.01 0.93 -6.77
C GLY A 105 -18.14 1.98 -6.68
N ASP A 106 -18.75 2.16 -5.52
CA ASP A 106 -19.79 3.19 -5.33
C ASP A 106 -19.18 4.61 -5.35
N PHE A 107 -17.95 4.76 -4.86
CA PHE A 107 -17.26 6.04 -4.75
C PHE A 107 -16.38 6.40 -5.95
N THR A 108 -15.97 5.40 -6.72
CA THR A 108 -14.95 5.59 -7.77
C THR A 108 -15.25 4.78 -9.02
N ASP A 109 -14.80 5.32 -10.16
CA ASP A 109 -14.66 4.60 -11.42
C ASP A 109 -13.18 4.31 -11.69
N GLY A 110 -12.90 3.29 -12.51
CA GLY A 110 -11.54 2.99 -12.99
C GLY A 110 -10.69 2.19 -12.02
N MET A 111 -11.30 1.50 -11.06
CA MET A 111 -10.59 0.65 -10.10
C MET A 111 -9.71 -0.41 -10.80
N PRO A 112 -8.56 -0.77 -10.20
CA PRO A 112 -7.77 -1.91 -10.65
C PRO A 112 -8.63 -3.18 -10.76
N LYS A 113 -8.43 -3.90 -11.85
CA LYS A 113 -9.20 -5.12 -12.13
C LYS A 113 -8.58 -6.30 -11.42
N ILE A 114 -9.41 -7.03 -10.66
CA ILE A 114 -8.98 -8.22 -9.91
C ILE A 114 -9.67 -9.44 -10.50
N GLU A 115 -8.88 -10.30 -11.14
CA GLU A 115 -9.37 -11.53 -11.76
C GLU A 115 -8.39 -12.68 -11.54
N ASN A 116 -8.91 -13.83 -11.14
CA ASN A 116 -8.12 -15.07 -10.99
C ASN A 116 -6.86 -14.89 -10.09
N GLY A 117 -6.97 -14.10 -9.01
CA GLY A 117 -5.86 -13.83 -8.09
C GLY A 117 -4.81 -12.87 -8.64
N ARG A 118 -5.10 -12.18 -9.73
CA ARG A 118 -4.23 -11.14 -10.32
C ARG A 118 -4.91 -9.80 -10.27
N ILE A 119 -4.13 -8.77 -9.97
CA ILE A 119 -4.54 -7.37 -10.05
C ILE A 119 -3.86 -6.71 -11.24
N SER A 120 -4.61 -5.90 -12.00
CA SER A 120 -4.11 -5.17 -13.16
C SER A 120 -4.61 -3.73 -13.15
N ILE A 121 -3.81 -2.85 -13.70
CA ILE A 121 -4.14 -1.44 -13.95
C ILE A 121 -4.62 -1.25 -15.38
N SER A 122 -5.38 -0.16 -15.61
CA SER A 122 -5.80 0.27 -16.95
C SER A 122 -4.71 1.15 -17.60
N ASP A 123 -4.86 1.42 -18.90
CA ASP A 123 -4.03 2.37 -19.65
C ASP A 123 -4.47 3.85 -19.47
N ALA A 124 -5.33 4.13 -18.51
CA ALA A 124 -5.80 5.49 -18.21
C ALA A 124 -4.68 6.35 -17.60
N ASP A 125 -4.78 7.65 -17.80
CA ASP A 125 -3.80 8.62 -17.27
C ASP A 125 -3.75 8.62 -15.74
N GLY A 126 -2.56 8.86 -15.19
CA GLY A 126 -2.31 8.95 -13.76
C GLY A 126 -2.51 7.61 -13.04
N HIS A 127 -3.31 7.58 -11.99
CA HIS A 127 -3.64 6.35 -11.26
C HIS A 127 -4.90 5.64 -11.79
N GLY A 128 -5.56 6.21 -12.83
CA GLY A 128 -6.69 5.63 -13.52
C GLY A 128 -8.04 5.69 -12.80
N VAL A 129 -8.08 6.18 -11.56
CA VAL A 129 -9.30 6.24 -10.75
C VAL A 129 -9.86 7.65 -10.70
N THR A 130 -11.18 7.79 -10.87
CA THR A 130 -11.90 9.06 -10.71
C THR A 130 -12.98 8.92 -9.65
N LEU A 131 -13.20 9.99 -8.87
CA LEU A 131 -14.31 10.01 -7.91
C LEU A 131 -15.64 10.17 -8.65
N GLN A 132 -16.65 9.45 -8.21
CA GLN A 132 -18.03 9.65 -8.66
C GLN A 132 -18.47 11.10 -8.43
N PRO A 133 -19.18 11.72 -9.38
CA PRO A 133 -19.57 13.14 -9.26
C PRO A 133 -20.28 13.51 -7.96
N TRP A 134 -21.13 12.62 -7.47
CA TRP A 134 -21.91 12.84 -6.26
C TRP A 134 -21.06 12.95 -4.99
N VAL A 135 -19.89 12.32 -4.96
CA VAL A 135 -19.01 12.30 -3.78
C VAL A 135 -18.66 13.71 -3.30
N ARG A 136 -18.39 14.62 -4.24
CA ARG A 136 -18.02 16.01 -3.91
C ARG A 136 -19.20 16.87 -3.49
N SER A 137 -20.41 16.49 -3.85
CA SER A 137 -21.65 17.22 -3.58
C SER A 137 -22.46 16.65 -2.42
N SER A 138 -22.02 15.55 -1.83
CA SER A 138 -22.70 14.94 -0.69
C SER A 138 -22.45 15.69 0.61
N ASP A 139 -23.48 15.92 1.39
CA ASP A 139 -23.42 16.52 2.73
C ASP A 139 -22.67 15.63 3.74
N GLU A 140 -22.50 14.36 3.42
CA GLU A 140 -21.77 13.38 4.25
C GLU A 140 -20.25 13.40 4.00
N VAL A 141 -19.78 14.18 3.01
CA VAL A 141 -18.37 14.23 2.60
C VAL A 141 -17.72 15.53 3.08
N ILE A 142 -16.60 15.41 3.77
CA ILE A 142 -15.79 16.55 4.17
C ILE A 142 -14.70 16.78 3.12
N VAL A 143 -14.80 17.90 2.40
CA VAL A 143 -13.76 18.32 1.44
C VAL A 143 -12.83 19.32 2.12
N ARG A 144 -11.53 19.02 2.10
CA ARG A 144 -10.47 19.92 2.56
C ARG A 144 -9.50 20.22 1.44
N THR A 145 -9.17 21.47 1.24
CA THR A 145 -8.19 21.93 0.26
C THR A 145 -7.03 22.60 0.98
N SER A 146 -5.81 22.14 0.70
CA SER A 146 -4.59 22.84 1.15
C SER A 146 -3.92 23.49 -0.05
N GLN A 147 -3.42 24.73 0.15
CA GLN A 147 -2.61 25.43 -0.85
C GLN A 147 -1.21 25.59 -0.29
N ALA A 148 -0.20 25.39 -1.15
CA ALA A 148 1.18 25.74 -0.80
C ALA A 148 1.26 27.26 -0.56
N GLN A 149 1.88 27.66 0.56
CA GLN A 149 2.22 29.05 0.84
C GLN A 149 3.48 29.43 0.08
#